data_b2b3cfa5cefe0785222ab64060895b0d
#
_entry.id   b2b3cfa5cefe0785222ab64060895b0d
#
_cell.length_a   1.000
_cell.length_b   1.000
_cell.length_c   1.000
_cell.angle_alpha   90.00
_cell.angle_beta   90.00
_cell.angle_gamma   90.00
#
_symmetry.space_group_name_H-M   'P 1'
#
loop_
_entity.id
_entity.type
_entity.pdbx_description
1 polymer ?
#
loop_
_entity_poly.entity_id
_entity_poly.type
_entity_poly.pdbx_seq_one_letter_code
_entity_poly.pdbx_strand_id
1 'polypeptide(L)'
;GDGEITTADRTMIGDPTPNVTYGFTLGVGYKNWELAVDMMGQGGNQIYRTWDNYNWSQFNFMAQRMDRWHGEGTSNTQPLLNTKHSINNMNSEYYIEDGSFFRIRNVSLAYNFDKALISKIGMQALKLYVNIQNLKTWKHNTGYTPELGGSAIAFGVDDGSYPMPAIYTFGFNLTF
;
A
#
# COMPACT_ATOMS: atom_id res chain seq x y z
N GLY A 1 -12.51 35.99 4.45
CA GLY A 1 -11.06 35.89 4.25
C GLY A 1 -10.50 37.25 3.87
N ASP A 2 -9.30 37.51 4.30
CA ASP A 2 -8.58 38.78 4.01
C ASP A 2 -7.85 38.74 2.65
N GLY A 3 -7.89 37.59 1.96
CA GLY A 3 -7.25 37.37 0.64
C GLY A 3 -5.80 37.01 0.71
N GLU A 4 -5.24 36.85 1.91
CA GLU A 4 -3.85 36.42 2.12
C GLU A 4 -3.80 35.08 2.85
N ILE A 5 -2.89 34.18 2.41
CA ILE A 5 -2.65 32.89 3.09
C ILE A 5 -1.52 33.11 4.10
N THR A 6 -1.86 33.04 5.39
CA THR A 6 -0.93 33.29 6.50
C THR A 6 -0.91 32.13 7.49
N THR A 7 -0.12 32.26 8.55
CA THR A 7 -0.09 31.28 9.64
C THR A 7 -1.42 31.21 10.41
N ALA A 8 -2.27 32.23 10.33
CA ALA A 8 -3.60 32.25 10.94
C ALA A 8 -4.59 31.30 10.25
N ASP A 9 -4.32 30.94 8.98
CA ASP A 9 -5.17 30.03 8.19
C ASP A 9 -4.83 28.56 8.41
N ARG A 10 -3.88 28.26 9.29
CA ARG A 10 -3.49 26.87 9.58
C ARG A 10 -4.57 26.16 10.39
N THR A 11 -4.95 24.98 9.91
CA THR A 11 -5.86 24.07 10.59
C THR A 11 -5.33 22.63 10.51
N MET A 12 -5.96 21.72 11.23
CA MET A 12 -5.70 20.30 11.08
C MET A 12 -6.32 19.81 9.77
N ILE A 13 -5.49 19.32 8.84
CA ILE A 13 -5.90 18.94 7.49
C ILE A 13 -6.00 17.42 7.29
N GLY A 14 -5.57 16.60 8.27
CA GLY A 14 -5.64 15.15 8.16
C GLY A 14 -5.29 14.42 9.45
N ASP A 15 -5.70 13.15 9.51
CA ASP A 15 -5.38 12.22 10.60
C ASP A 15 -4.80 10.93 9.98
N PRO A 16 -3.56 10.57 10.29
CA PRO A 16 -2.95 9.34 9.80
C PRO A 16 -3.41 8.10 10.58
N THR A 17 -4.15 8.26 11.67
CA THR A 17 -4.60 7.15 12.51
C THR A 17 -5.80 6.46 11.88
N PRO A 18 -5.77 5.14 11.62
CA PRO A 18 -6.94 4.45 11.10
C PRO A 18 -8.06 4.38 12.13
N ASN A 19 -9.29 4.65 11.68
CA ASN A 19 -10.50 4.49 12.50
C ASN A 19 -10.83 3.02 12.74
N VAL A 20 -10.47 2.16 11.77
CA VAL A 20 -10.71 0.72 11.86
C VAL A 20 -9.55 -0.04 11.22
N THR A 21 -9.14 -1.12 11.90
CA THR A 21 -8.25 -2.14 11.34
C THR A 21 -8.95 -3.48 11.44
N TYR A 22 -8.81 -4.32 10.43
CA TYR A 22 -9.46 -5.62 10.38
C TYR A 22 -8.57 -6.66 9.73
N GLY A 23 -8.78 -7.92 10.13
CA GLY A 23 -8.09 -9.07 9.57
C GLY A 23 -9.00 -10.29 9.56
N PHE A 24 -8.84 -11.13 8.53
CA PHE A 24 -9.56 -12.37 8.35
C PHE A 24 -8.60 -13.47 7.95
N THR A 25 -8.77 -14.64 8.55
CA THR A 25 -8.10 -15.87 8.11
C THR A 25 -9.16 -16.87 7.69
N LEU A 26 -9.08 -17.33 6.44
CA LEU A 26 -9.90 -18.40 5.89
C LEU A 26 -9.06 -19.64 5.74
N GLY A 27 -9.46 -20.73 6.38
CA GLY A 27 -8.83 -22.05 6.25
C GLY A 27 -9.83 -23.07 5.70
N VAL A 28 -9.46 -23.79 4.64
CA VAL A 28 -10.26 -24.84 4.03
C VAL A 28 -9.41 -26.07 3.80
N GLY A 29 -9.88 -27.22 4.31
CA GLY A 29 -9.30 -28.52 4.03
C GLY A 29 -10.30 -29.40 3.25
N TYR A 30 -9.83 -29.99 2.17
CA TYR A 30 -10.62 -30.96 1.40
C TYR A 30 -9.72 -32.12 0.96
N LYS A 31 -10.01 -33.34 1.47
CA LYS A 31 -9.16 -34.50 1.25
C LYS A 31 -7.71 -34.20 1.63
N ASN A 32 -6.82 -34.24 0.64
CA ASN A 32 -5.39 -34.02 0.80
C ASN A 32 -4.97 -32.57 0.58
N TRP A 33 -5.91 -31.67 0.23
CA TRP A 33 -5.66 -30.27 -0.02
C TRP A 33 -5.92 -29.41 1.21
N GLU A 34 -5.04 -28.47 1.46
CA GLU A 34 -5.16 -27.44 2.47
C GLU A 34 -5.00 -26.08 1.81
N LEU A 35 -5.97 -25.19 2.00
CA LEU A 35 -5.91 -23.80 1.57
C LEU A 35 -6.02 -22.91 2.80
N ALA A 36 -5.13 -21.94 2.92
CA ALA A 36 -5.23 -20.86 3.90
C ALA A 36 -5.06 -19.52 3.21
N VAL A 37 -5.90 -18.55 3.57
CA VAL A 37 -5.85 -17.19 3.04
C VAL A 37 -5.93 -16.21 4.20
N ASP A 38 -4.91 -15.38 4.36
CA ASP A 38 -4.88 -14.30 5.33
C ASP A 38 -5.11 -12.97 4.63
N MET A 39 -6.06 -12.22 5.12
CA MET A 39 -6.48 -10.93 4.59
C MET A 39 -6.42 -9.88 5.69
N MET A 40 -6.07 -8.65 5.32
CA MET A 40 -6.06 -7.52 6.25
C MET A 40 -6.42 -6.23 5.54
N GLY A 41 -6.84 -5.25 6.31
CA GLY A 41 -7.08 -3.91 5.82
C GLY A 41 -7.23 -2.91 6.94
N GLN A 42 -7.27 -1.66 6.53
CA GLN A 42 -7.57 -0.52 7.41
C GLN A 42 -8.39 0.51 6.67
N GLY A 43 -9.04 1.39 7.41
CA GLY A 43 -9.84 2.46 6.84
C GLY A 43 -9.96 3.67 7.74
N GLY A 44 -10.20 4.82 7.10
CA GLY A 44 -10.41 6.10 7.78
C GLY A 44 -9.15 6.86 8.14
N ASN A 45 -7.97 6.36 7.78
CA ASN A 45 -6.72 7.09 7.90
C ASN A 45 -6.41 7.87 6.63
N GLN A 46 -5.58 8.90 6.78
CA GLN A 46 -5.11 9.73 5.69
C GLN A 46 -3.59 9.66 5.57
N ILE A 47 -3.11 9.85 4.34
CA ILE A 47 -1.69 9.82 4.01
C ILE A 47 -1.29 11.21 3.49
N TYR A 48 -0.22 11.76 4.03
CA TYR A 48 0.40 12.96 3.52
C TYR A 48 1.50 12.62 2.52
N ARG A 49 1.27 12.96 1.26
CA ARG A 49 2.18 12.70 0.14
C ARG A 49 3.23 13.79 0.04
N THR A 50 4.52 13.44 0.20
CA THR A 50 5.63 14.39 0.11
C THR A 50 6.53 14.17 -1.10
N TRP A 51 6.53 12.97 -1.68
CA TRP A 51 7.40 12.58 -2.81
C TRP A 51 7.09 13.34 -4.10
N ASP A 52 5.96 14.01 -4.20
CA ASP A 52 5.49 14.77 -5.35
C ASP A 52 5.56 16.30 -5.09
N ASN A 53 6.62 16.75 -4.45
CA ASN A 53 6.79 18.15 -4.11
C ASN A 53 7.29 18.96 -5.31
N TYR A 54 6.70 20.12 -5.55
CA TYR A 54 7.05 21.04 -6.65
C TYR A 54 8.41 21.76 -6.50
N ASN A 55 9.04 21.68 -5.35
CA ASN A 55 10.32 22.36 -5.09
C ASN A 55 11.53 21.75 -5.82
N TRP A 56 11.35 20.60 -6.44
CA TRP A 56 12.46 19.82 -7.03
C TRP A 56 12.58 20.10 -8.53
N SER A 57 13.00 21.31 -8.90
CA SER A 57 13.14 21.72 -10.31
C SER A 57 14.17 20.94 -11.11
N GLN A 58 15.00 20.14 -10.46
CA GLN A 58 16.08 19.38 -11.09
C GLN A 58 15.69 17.95 -11.47
N PHE A 59 14.50 17.50 -11.08
CA PHE A 59 14.01 16.14 -11.31
C PHE A 59 12.90 16.11 -12.36
N ASN A 60 12.70 14.94 -12.96
CA ASN A 60 11.54 14.70 -13.81
C ASN A 60 10.25 14.74 -13.00
N PHE A 61 9.25 15.40 -13.56
CA PHE A 61 7.92 15.47 -12.97
C PHE A 61 7.11 14.22 -13.35
N MET A 62 6.13 13.89 -12.53
CA MET A 62 5.18 12.83 -12.83
C MET A 62 4.29 13.18 -14.03
N ALA A 63 3.81 12.15 -14.76
CA ALA A 63 2.97 12.33 -15.94
C ALA A 63 1.69 13.16 -15.67
N GLN A 64 1.10 13.03 -14.48
CA GLN A 64 -0.06 13.84 -14.06
C GLN A 64 0.19 15.36 -14.08
N ARG A 65 1.47 15.80 -14.05
CA ARG A 65 1.83 17.21 -14.15
C ARG A 65 1.69 17.76 -15.57
N MET A 66 1.47 16.92 -16.55
CA MET A 66 1.12 17.37 -17.91
C MET A 66 -0.26 18.03 -17.93
N ASP A 67 -1.16 17.59 -17.04
CA ASP A 67 -2.52 18.13 -16.89
C ASP A 67 -2.59 19.36 -15.95
N ARG A 68 -1.45 20.01 -15.71
CA ARG A 68 -1.35 21.18 -14.83
C ARG A 68 -2.14 22.39 -15.35
N TRP A 69 -2.54 23.25 -14.46
CA TRP A 69 -3.09 24.55 -14.82
C TRP A 69 -2.01 25.41 -15.51
N HIS A 70 -2.30 25.97 -16.66
CA HIS A 70 -1.45 26.90 -17.40
C HIS A 70 -2.27 28.01 -18.08
N GLY A 71 -3.49 28.22 -17.64
CA GLY A 71 -4.42 29.23 -18.11
C GLY A 71 -5.86 28.84 -17.82
N GLU A 72 -6.79 29.75 -17.99
CA GLU A 72 -8.20 29.52 -17.74
C GLU A 72 -8.73 28.31 -18.53
N GLY A 73 -9.46 27.41 -17.86
CA GLY A 73 -10.06 26.22 -18.47
C GLY A 73 -9.12 25.03 -18.68
N THR A 74 -7.83 25.12 -18.32
CA THR A 74 -6.85 24.03 -18.59
C THR A 74 -6.79 22.96 -17.51
N SER A 75 -7.05 23.29 -16.25
CA SER A 75 -7.13 22.31 -15.16
C SER A 75 -7.89 22.88 -13.97
N ASN A 76 -8.68 22.01 -13.31
CA ASN A 76 -9.34 22.32 -12.03
C ASN A 76 -8.76 21.49 -10.86
N THR A 77 -7.82 20.61 -11.15
CA THR A 77 -7.27 19.63 -10.15
C THR A 77 -5.79 19.77 -9.96
N GLN A 78 -5.05 20.12 -11.01
CA GLN A 78 -3.60 20.24 -10.95
C GLN A 78 -3.18 21.70 -10.92
N PRO A 79 -2.41 22.15 -9.90
CA PRO A 79 -2.00 23.53 -9.79
C PRO A 79 -0.96 23.92 -10.85
N LEU A 80 -0.72 25.25 -10.97
CA LEU A 80 0.36 25.79 -11.78
C LEU A 80 1.70 25.23 -11.31
N LEU A 81 2.48 24.71 -12.24
CA LEU A 81 3.87 24.32 -11.99
C LEU A 81 4.74 25.57 -11.87
N ASN A 82 5.08 25.95 -10.68
CA ASN A 82 5.93 27.11 -10.40
C ASN A 82 6.90 26.80 -9.27
N THR A 83 8.17 26.66 -9.62
CA THR A 83 9.25 26.35 -8.67
C THR A 83 9.69 27.57 -7.82
N LYS A 84 9.25 28.77 -8.19
CA LYS A 84 9.61 30.00 -7.49
C LYS A 84 8.59 30.45 -6.45
N HIS A 85 7.35 29.96 -6.52
CA HIS A 85 6.30 30.33 -5.59
C HIS A 85 6.01 29.21 -4.60
N SER A 86 6.12 29.54 -3.33
CA SER A 86 6.03 28.63 -2.22
C SER A 86 4.60 28.13 -1.91
N ILE A 87 3.56 28.83 -2.37
CA ILE A 87 2.17 28.52 -1.99
C ILE A 87 1.77 27.11 -2.41
N ASN A 88 2.10 26.71 -3.64
CA ASN A 88 1.79 25.37 -4.14
C ASN A 88 2.62 24.24 -3.46
N ASN A 89 3.63 24.61 -2.70
CA ASN A 89 4.51 23.70 -1.97
C ASN A 89 4.23 23.70 -0.46
N MET A 90 3.26 24.50 -0.02
CA MET A 90 2.85 24.50 1.39
C MET A 90 2.03 23.23 1.67
N ASN A 91 2.12 22.77 2.92
CA ASN A 91 1.29 21.70 3.41
C ASN A 91 -0.19 22.10 3.24
N SER A 92 -0.92 21.32 2.46
CA SER A 92 -2.32 21.58 2.14
C SER A 92 -3.07 20.27 1.90
N GLU A 93 -4.39 20.34 1.91
CA GLU A 93 -5.27 19.20 1.60
C GLU A 93 -4.98 18.57 0.24
N TYR A 94 -4.39 19.32 -0.69
CA TYR A 94 -3.97 18.80 -2.00
C TYR A 94 -3.03 17.58 -1.89
N TYR A 95 -2.22 17.51 -0.84
CA TYR A 95 -1.27 16.42 -0.60
C TYR A 95 -1.81 15.32 0.31
N ILE A 96 -3.07 15.46 0.77
CA ILE A 96 -3.71 14.45 1.60
C ILE A 96 -4.45 13.45 0.74
N GLU A 97 -4.19 12.17 0.95
CA GLU A 97 -4.80 11.06 0.24
C GLU A 97 -5.50 10.11 1.23
N ASP A 98 -6.49 9.37 0.74
CA ASP A 98 -7.12 8.29 1.50
C ASP A 98 -6.12 7.14 1.67
N GLY A 99 -5.81 6.82 2.92
CA GLY A 99 -4.90 5.74 3.31
C GLY A 99 -5.56 4.37 3.46
N SER A 100 -6.86 4.28 3.18
CA SER A 100 -7.60 3.02 3.30
C SER A 100 -7.12 1.99 2.29
N PHE A 101 -7.02 0.74 2.73
CA PHE A 101 -6.66 -0.37 1.84
C PHE A 101 -7.20 -1.71 2.33
N PHE A 102 -7.23 -2.66 1.40
CA PHE A 102 -7.44 -4.08 1.66
C PHE A 102 -6.35 -4.90 0.95
N ARG A 103 -5.81 -5.92 1.63
CA ARG A 103 -4.74 -6.77 1.11
C ARG A 103 -5.02 -8.24 1.36
N ILE A 104 -4.75 -9.06 0.35
CA ILE A 104 -4.51 -10.49 0.52
C ILE A 104 -3.04 -10.63 0.91
N ARG A 105 -2.82 -10.81 2.23
CA ARG A 105 -1.48 -10.81 2.83
C ARG A 105 -0.74 -12.11 2.58
N ASN A 106 -1.46 -13.23 2.64
CA ASN A 106 -0.87 -14.54 2.46
C ASN A 106 -1.87 -15.51 1.86
N VAL A 107 -1.43 -16.32 0.89
CA VAL A 107 -2.18 -17.45 0.35
C VAL A 107 -1.27 -18.66 0.40
N SER A 108 -1.70 -19.69 1.11
CA SER A 108 -0.98 -20.97 1.22
C SER A 108 -1.85 -22.07 0.66
N LEU A 109 -1.36 -22.80 -0.33
CA LEU A 109 -1.97 -24.02 -0.86
C LEU A 109 -1.01 -25.16 -0.66
N ALA A 110 -1.49 -26.24 -0.02
CA ALA A 110 -0.68 -27.41 0.22
C ALA A 110 -1.41 -28.70 -0.19
N TYR A 111 -0.62 -29.69 -0.55
CA TYR A 111 -1.09 -31.03 -0.86
C TYR A 111 -0.31 -32.07 -0.07
N ASN A 112 -1.01 -32.90 0.71
CA ASN A 112 -0.47 -33.99 1.48
C ASN A 112 -0.65 -35.29 0.68
N PHE A 113 0.45 -35.96 0.39
CA PHE A 113 0.39 -37.22 -0.36
C PHE A 113 -0.12 -38.37 0.49
N ASP A 114 -0.90 -39.27 -0.13
CA ASP A 114 -1.41 -40.46 0.55
C ASP A 114 -0.25 -41.38 1.01
N LYS A 115 -0.30 -41.79 2.26
CA LYS A 115 0.70 -42.68 2.83
C LYS A 115 0.89 -43.96 2.04
N ALA A 116 -0.17 -44.48 1.46
CA ALA A 116 -0.10 -45.72 0.63
C ALA A 116 0.74 -45.56 -0.64
N LEU A 117 0.85 -44.34 -1.17
CA LEU A 117 1.68 -44.06 -2.34
C LEU A 117 3.15 -43.88 -1.95
N ILE A 118 3.40 -43.07 -0.91
CA ILE A 118 4.76 -42.66 -0.53
C ILE A 118 5.54 -43.73 0.26
N SER A 119 4.83 -44.63 0.97
CA SER A 119 5.46 -45.77 1.66
C SER A 119 6.19 -46.73 0.73
N LYS A 120 5.78 -46.83 -0.53
CA LYS A 120 6.45 -47.66 -1.55
C LYS A 120 7.87 -47.20 -1.87
N ILE A 121 8.17 -45.94 -1.60
CA ILE A 121 9.48 -45.29 -1.83
C ILE A 121 10.19 -44.98 -0.51
N GLY A 122 9.76 -45.59 0.61
CA GLY A 122 10.40 -45.46 1.90
C GLY A 122 10.10 -44.18 2.67
N MET A 123 9.08 -43.39 2.23
CA MET A 123 8.71 -42.16 2.91
C MET A 123 7.52 -42.39 3.85
N GLN A 124 7.52 -41.66 4.98
CA GLN A 124 6.40 -41.67 5.94
C GLN A 124 5.40 -40.53 5.69
N ALA A 125 5.89 -39.36 5.25
CA ALA A 125 5.07 -38.24 4.88
C ALA A 125 5.72 -37.39 3.76
N LEU A 126 4.91 -36.85 2.86
CA LEU A 126 5.29 -35.90 1.83
C LEU A 126 4.18 -34.84 1.71
N LYS A 127 4.57 -33.57 1.91
CA LYS A 127 3.70 -32.41 1.69
C LYS A 127 4.39 -31.48 0.70
N LEU A 128 3.69 -31.10 -0.37
CA LEU A 128 4.09 -30.01 -1.24
C LEU A 128 3.28 -28.78 -0.89
N TYR A 129 3.89 -27.60 -0.98
CA TYR A 129 3.17 -26.35 -0.75
C TYR A 129 3.65 -25.21 -1.62
N VAL A 130 2.74 -24.29 -1.88
CA VAL A 130 2.99 -22.99 -2.49
C VAL A 130 2.49 -21.95 -1.50
N ASN A 131 3.30 -20.95 -1.24
CA ASN A 131 2.96 -19.82 -0.41
C ASN A 131 3.19 -18.51 -1.19
N ILE A 132 2.20 -17.64 -1.21
CA ILE A 132 2.28 -16.34 -1.89
C ILE A 132 2.02 -15.25 -0.85
N GLN A 133 3.02 -14.41 -0.61
CA GLN A 133 2.88 -13.27 0.27
C GLN A 133 2.59 -12.01 -0.54
N ASN A 134 1.76 -11.11 0.02
CA ASN A 134 1.37 -9.83 -0.57
C ASN A 134 0.81 -9.96 -2.00
N LEU A 135 -0.06 -10.96 -2.22
CA LEU A 135 -0.60 -11.30 -3.54
C LEU A 135 -1.25 -10.11 -4.23
N LYS A 136 -2.07 -9.36 -3.51
CA LYS A 136 -2.77 -8.19 -4.05
C LYS A 136 -3.12 -7.20 -2.96
N THR A 137 -2.90 -5.93 -3.25
CA THR A 137 -3.36 -4.80 -2.44
C THR A 137 -4.28 -3.93 -3.28
N TRP A 138 -5.46 -3.63 -2.77
CA TRP A 138 -6.35 -2.59 -3.26
C TRP A 138 -6.19 -1.39 -2.34
N LYS A 139 -5.87 -0.25 -2.89
CA LYS A 139 -5.54 0.98 -2.16
C LYS A 139 -6.06 2.20 -2.90
N HIS A 140 -6.19 3.32 -2.20
CA HIS A 140 -6.64 4.59 -2.75
C HIS A 140 -5.51 5.59 -2.96
N ASN A 141 -4.43 5.47 -2.17
CA ASN A 141 -3.27 6.37 -2.32
C ASN A 141 -2.50 6.13 -3.62
N THR A 142 -1.87 7.16 -4.14
CA THR A 142 -1.07 7.12 -5.39
C THR A 142 0.36 6.61 -5.16
N GLY A 143 0.88 6.65 -3.91
CA GLY A 143 2.18 6.10 -3.54
C GLY A 143 2.31 4.60 -3.76
N TYR A 144 3.49 4.04 -3.56
CA TYR A 144 3.76 2.61 -3.80
C TYR A 144 3.08 1.68 -2.79
N THR A 145 3.01 2.09 -1.53
CA THR A 145 2.39 1.30 -0.46
C THR A 145 1.46 2.16 0.39
N PRO A 146 0.34 1.63 0.88
CA PRO A 146 -0.51 2.33 1.85
C PRO A 146 -0.06 2.08 3.30
N GLU A 147 0.83 1.12 3.53
CA GLU A 147 1.42 0.85 4.85
C GLU A 147 2.68 1.68 5.03
N LEU A 148 2.51 2.81 5.68
CA LEU A 148 3.59 3.73 5.97
C LEU A 148 4.03 3.52 7.43
N GLY A 149 5.26 3.07 7.58
CA GLY A 149 5.94 3.09 8.86
C GLY A 149 6.43 4.49 9.17
N GLY A 150 7.20 4.64 10.23
CA GLY A 150 7.86 5.89 10.56
C GLY A 150 7.93 6.13 12.07
N SER A 151 8.59 7.24 12.44
CA SER A 151 8.57 7.72 13.82
C SER A 151 7.20 8.31 14.14
N ALA A 152 6.92 8.50 15.43
CA ALA A 152 5.66 9.10 15.89
C ALA A 152 5.37 10.49 15.29
N ILE A 153 6.41 11.21 14.87
CA ILE A 153 6.30 12.55 14.25
C ILE A 153 6.22 12.52 12.73
N ALA A 154 6.37 11.35 12.09
CA ALA A 154 6.31 11.17 10.64
C ALA A 154 5.35 10.03 10.26
N PHE A 155 4.45 9.65 11.16
CA PHE A 155 3.44 8.62 10.90
C PHE A 155 2.47 9.11 9.82
N GLY A 156 2.20 8.26 8.83
CA GLY A 156 1.32 8.59 7.70
C GLY A 156 1.93 9.51 6.64
N VAL A 157 3.24 9.82 6.72
CA VAL A 157 3.94 10.59 5.70
C VAL A 157 4.54 9.64 4.67
N ASP A 158 4.16 9.80 3.40
CA ASP A 158 4.72 9.08 2.27
C ASP A 158 5.78 9.95 1.56
N ASP A 159 7.03 9.61 1.78
CA ASP A 159 8.20 10.22 1.15
C ASP A 159 8.77 9.39 -0.01
N GLY A 160 7.96 8.48 -0.57
CA GLY A 160 8.36 7.54 -1.60
C GLY A 160 8.80 6.19 -1.04
N SER A 161 8.09 5.72 -0.02
CA SER A 161 8.34 4.42 0.62
C SER A 161 8.42 3.29 -0.40
N TYR A 162 9.39 2.39 -0.19
CA TYR A 162 9.64 1.27 -1.10
C TYR A 162 8.40 0.35 -1.24
N PRO A 163 8.07 -0.10 -2.46
CA PRO A 163 6.92 -0.98 -2.68
C PRO A 163 7.11 -2.32 -1.99
N MET A 164 6.03 -2.83 -1.40
CA MET A 164 6.02 -4.15 -0.80
C MET A 164 5.92 -5.22 -1.90
N PRO A 165 6.94 -6.09 -2.07
CA PRO A 165 6.96 -7.07 -3.14
C PRO A 165 5.99 -8.22 -2.87
N ALA A 166 5.48 -8.83 -3.94
CA ALA A 166 4.87 -10.14 -3.86
C ALA A 166 5.98 -11.21 -3.83
N ILE A 167 5.89 -12.15 -2.88
CA ILE A 167 6.89 -13.22 -2.70
C ILE A 167 6.21 -14.56 -2.94
N TYR A 168 6.77 -15.34 -3.87
CA TYR A 168 6.30 -16.68 -4.22
C TYR A 168 7.29 -17.70 -3.68
N THR A 169 6.80 -18.59 -2.84
CA THR A 169 7.61 -19.65 -2.21
C THR A 169 7.02 -21.00 -2.61
N PHE A 170 7.87 -21.89 -3.10
CA PHE A 170 7.56 -23.30 -3.36
C PHE A 170 8.39 -24.15 -2.41
N GLY A 171 7.77 -25.13 -1.80
CA GLY A 171 8.48 -25.99 -0.86
C GLY A 171 7.88 -27.37 -0.74
N PHE A 172 8.62 -28.23 -0.08
CA PHE A 172 8.19 -29.58 0.27
C PHE A 172 8.68 -29.95 1.66
N ASN A 173 7.90 -30.77 2.35
CA ASN A 173 8.28 -31.39 3.61
C ASN A 173 8.31 -32.91 3.40
N LEU A 174 9.43 -33.52 3.75
CA LEU A 174 9.66 -34.97 3.66
C LEU A 174 9.91 -35.54 5.05
N THR A 175 9.33 -36.71 5.33
CA THR A 175 9.62 -37.51 6.52
C THR A 175 9.92 -38.95 6.06
N PHE A 176 11.02 -39.46 6.54
CA PHE A 176 11.47 -40.84 6.28
C PHE A 176 11.27 -41.73 7.49
#